data_c63b71670ee5dfaa8ba04be0a8b002ab
#
_entry.id   c63b71670ee5dfaa8ba04be0a8b002ab
#
_cell.length_a   1.000
_cell.length_b   1.000
_cell.length_c   1.000
_cell.angle_alpha   90.00
_cell.angle_beta   90.00
_cell.angle_gamma   90.00
#
_symmetry.space_group_name_H-M   'P 1'
#
loop_
_entity.id
_entity.type
_entity.pdbx_description
1 polymer ?
#
loop_
_entity_poly.entity_id
_entity_poly.type
_entity_poly.pdbx_seq_one_letter_code
_entity_poly.pdbx_strand_id
1 'polypeptide(L)'
;MIGEDAVNRAVRKVLNKYGYAPPPYPTSYALVDALREETPPQLQYLLQDLFYDITLFSNRAVTATARKGADGKYQVTVETEARKFKADEKGNETEVPVDDWIEVGALAAPEKGKRFGKVLHRERVHMITGKATYSFTTDEKPDKAGIDPLLLLIDRVPDDNMVEVTVQP
;
A
#
# COMPACT_ATOMS: atom_id res chain seq x y z
N MET A 1 -4.56 6.16 -0.41
CA MET A 1 -5.36 5.61 -1.51
C MET A 1 -6.29 6.67 -2.11
N ILE A 2 -7.27 7.22 -1.39
CA ILE A 2 -8.19 8.26 -1.91
C ILE A 2 -7.62 9.69 -1.87
N GLY A 3 -6.48 9.89 -1.21
CA GLY A 3 -5.85 11.20 -1.05
C GLY A 3 -6.30 11.94 0.21
N GLU A 4 -5.42 12.81 0.70
CA GLU A 4 -5.63 13.58 1.94
C GLU A 4 -6.85 14.50 1.83
N ASP A 5 -7.03 15.18 0.69
CA ASP A 5 -8.13 16.10 0.48
C ASP A 5 -9.50 15.42 0.59
N ALA A 6 -9.65 14.18 0.04
CA ALA A 6 -10.89 13.43 0.14
C ALA A 6 -11.18 13.04 1.60
N VAL A 7 -10.16 12.57 2.33
CA VAL A 7 -10.28 12.25 3.76
C VAL A 7 -10.68 13.50 4.54
N ASN A 8 -10.03 14.64 4.29
CA ASN A 8 -10.33 15.90 4.98
C ASN A 8 -11.74 16.40 4.67
N ARG A 9 -12.25 16.23 3.44
CA ARG A 9 -13.66 16.55 3.13
C ARG A 9 -14.63 15.65 3.90
N ALA A 10 -14.38 14.35 3.96
CA ALA A 10 -15.20 13.41 4.72
C ALA A 10 -15.25 13.77 6.22
N VAL A 11 -14.09 14.01 6.83
CA VAL A 11 -14.00 14.44 8.24
C VAL A 11 -14.73 15.74 8.47
N ARG A 12 -14.59 16.73 7.57
CA ARG A 12 -15.28 18.03 7.67
C ARG A 12 -16.79 17.88 7.60
N LYS A 13 -17.32 16.97 6.74
CA LYS A 13 -18.77 16.68 6.71
C LYS A 13 -19.28 16.18 8.07
N VAL A 14 -18.55 15.26 8.68
CA VAL A 14 -18.91 14.74 10.01
C VAL A 14 -18.85 15.82 11.08
N LEU A 15 -17.78 16.62 11.11
CA LEU A 15 -17.64 17.72 12.07
C LEU A 15 -18.71 18.78 11.90
N ASN A 16 -19.04 19.18 10.67
CA ASN A 16 -20.08 20.17 10.40
C ASN A 16 -21.47 19.68 10.81
N LYS A 17 -21.75 18.38 10.66
CA LYS A 17 -23.05 17.81 10.98
C LYS A 17 -23.23 17.53 12.47
N TYR A 18 -22.18 17.06 13.14
CA TYR A 18 -22.27 16.53 14.49
C TYR A 18 -21.41 17.28 15.53
N GLY A 19 -20.55 18.20 15.09
CA GLY A 19 -19.73 19.00 16.00
C GLY A 19 -20.58 19.85 16.91
N TYR A 20 -20.39 19.66 18.23
CA TYR A 20 -21.15 20.37 19.29
C TYR A 20 -22.67 20.13 19.28
N ALA A 21 -23.16 19.13 18.54
CA ALA A 21 -24.57 18.75 18.53
C ALA A 21 -24.97 18.06 19.84
N PRO A 22 -26.23 18.25 20.32
CA PRO A 22 -26.75 17.48 21.43
C PRO A 22 -26.95 15.99 21.06
N PRO A 23 -27.12 15.08 22.04
CA PRO A 23 -27.46 13.69 21.76
C PRO A 23 -28.68 13.53 20.85
N PRO A 24 -28.75 12.43 20.04
CA PRO A 24 -27.85 11.29 20.03
C PRO A 24 -26.54 11.57 19.29
N TYR A 25 -25.41 11.10 19.88
CA TYR A 25 -24.09 11.26 19.27
C TYR A 25 -23.90 10.31 18.08
N PRO A 26 -23.12 10.71 17.07
CA PRO A 26 -22.82 9.85 15.93
C PRO A 26 -22.01 8.61 16.35
N THR A 27 -22.21 7.52 15.66
CA THR A 27 -21.34 6.34 15.72
C THR A 27 -20.21 6.48 14.71
N SER A 28 -19.22 5.55 14.74
CA SER A 28 -18.15 5.45 13.74
C SER A 28 -18.68 5.29 12.29
N TYR A 29 -19.88 4.75 12.13
CA TYR A 29 -20.52 4.63 10.82
C TYR A 29 -20.72 5.98 10.12
N ALA A 30 -20.96 7.05 10.86
CA ALA A 30 -21.08 8.38 10.27
C ALA A 30 -19.81 8.82 9.52
N LEU A 31 -18.63 8.45 10.04
CA LEU A 31 -17.35 8.69 9.36
C LEU A 31 -17.19 7.77 8.15
N VAL A 32 -17.51 6.50 8.29
CA VAL A 32 -17.40 5.52 7.19
C VAL A 32 -18.32 5.91 6.02
N ASP A 33 -19.54 6.36 6.30
CA ASP A 33 -20.48 6.82 5.28
C ASP A 33 -19.96 8.10 4.57
N ALA A 34 -19.40 9.04 5.32
CA ALA A 34 -18.78 10.23 4.74
C ALA A 34 -17.55 9.89 3.88
N LEU A 35 -16.73 8.92 4.30
CA LEU A 35 -15.61 8.40 3.50
C LEU A 35 -16.12 7.69 2.24
N ARG A 36 -17.23 6.95 2.32
CA ARG A 36 -17.84 6.27 1.18
C ARG A 36 -18.25 7.24 0.09
N GLU A 37 -18.82 8.38 0.44
CA GLU A 37 -19.19 9.43 -0.52
C GLU A 37 -17.98 10.03 -1.26
N GLU A 38 -16.82 10.09 -0.61
CA GLU A 38 -15.58 10.65 -1.17
C GLU A 38 -14.70 9.59 -1.86
N THR A 39 -15.04 8.31 -1.75
CA THR A 39 -14.23 7.21 -2.28
C THR A 39 -14.72 6.84 -3.69
N PRO A 40 -13.83 6.87 -4.72
CA PRO A 40 -14.18 6.44 -6.07
C PRO A 40 -14.69 4.99 -6.11
N PRO A 41 -15.59 4.64 -7.07
CA PRO A 41 -16.19 3.31 -7.14
C PRO A 41 -15.18 2.16 -7.13
N GLN A 42 -14.07 2.30 -7.86
CA GLN A 42 -13.02 1.28 -7.95
C GLN A 42 -12.22 1.08 -6.64
N LEU A 43 -12.38 1.95 -5.65
CA LEU A 43 -11.70 1.88 -4.36
C LEU A 43 -12.67 1.63 -3.19
N GLN A 44 -13.95 1.37 -3.47
CA GLN A 44 -14.97 1.13 -2.43
C GLN A 44 -14.68 -0.12 -1.59
N TYR A 45 -13.99 -1.12 -2.16
CA TYR A 45 -13.56 -2.32 -1.45
C TYR A 45 -12.66 -2.01 -0.25
N LEU A 46 -11.90 -0.90 -0.30
CA LEU A 46 -11.03 -0.48 0.81
C LEU A 46 -11.82 -0.18 2.09
N LEU A 47 -13.04 0.33 1.97
CA LEU A 47 -13.88 0.60 3.14
C LEU A 47 -14.31 -0.69 3.81
N GLN A 48 -14.59 -1.74 3.00
CA GLN A 48 -14.87 -3.07 3.53
C GLN A 48 -13.65 -3.63 4.24
N ASP A 49 -12.49 -3.58 3.61
CA ASP A 49 -11.23 -4.12 4.13
C ASP A 49 -10.72 -3.40 5.38
N LEU A 50 -10.97 -2.08 5.50
CA LEU A 50 -10.44 -1.27 6.58
C LEU A 50 -11.37 -1.14 7.79
N PHE A 51 -12.70 -1.27 7.59
CA PHE A 51 -13.67 -0.94 8.63
C PHE A 51 -14.61 -2.09 9.00
N TYR A 52 -14.73 -3.11 8.16
CA TYR A 52 -15.69 -4.20 8.39
C TYR A 52 -15.03 -5.56 8.48
N ASP A 53 -13.93 -5.79 7.74
CA ASP A 53 -13.24 -7.07 7.71
C ASP A 53 -11.90 -7.00 8.43
N ILE A 54 -11.47 -8.11 9.00
CA ILE A 54 -10.07 -8.28 9.44
C ILE A 54 -9.29 -8.75 8.22
N THR A 55 -8.66 -7.80 7.52
CA THR A 55 -7.91 -8.06 6.30
C THR A 55 -6.42 -8.06 6.58
N LEU A 56 -5.75 -9.13 6.19
CA LEU A 56 -4.32 -9.34 6.38
C LEU A 56 -3.66 -9.63 5.03
N PHE A 57 -2.44 -9.17 4.86
CA PHE A 57 -1.61 -9.45 3.70
C PHE A 57 -0.41 -10.31 4.07
N SER A 58 0.12 -10.99 3.09
CA SER A 58 1.43 -11.64 3.11
C SER A 58 2.08 -11.33 1.76
N ASN A 59 2.65 -10.13 1.70
CA ASN A 59 3.34 -9.64 0.52
C ASN A 59 4.82 -9.97 0.65
N ARG A 60 5.50 -10.16 -0.47
CA ARG A 60 6.96 -10.25 -0.49
C ARG A 60 7.55 -9.84 -1.82
N ALA A 61 8.75 -9.31 -1.79
CA ALA A 61 9.61 -9.22 -2.96
C ALA A 61 10.43 -10.51 -3.08
N VAL A 62 10.42 -11.12 -4.26
CA VAL A 62 11.14 -12.39 -4.52
C VAL A 62 12.54 -12.08 -4.99
N THR A 63 12.68 -11.24 -6.01
CA THR A 63 13.96 -10.78 -6.55
C THR A 63 13.86 -9.32 -6.98
N ALA A 64 14.99 -8.63 -6.92
CA ALA A 64 15.12 -7.29 -7.49
C ALA A 64 16.47 -7.14 -8.19
N THR A 65 16.44 -6.70 -9.45
CA THR A 65 17.65 -6.44 -10.24
C THR A 65 17.60 -5.04 -10.83
N ALA A 66 18.76 -4.46 -11.08
CA ALA A 66 18.86 -3.19 -11.80
C ALA A 66 19.99 -3.24 -12.82
N ARG A 67 19.80 -2.57 -13.96
CA ARG A 67 20.84 -2.36 -14.98
C ARG A 67 21.02 -0.86 -15.19
N LYS A 68 22.27 -0.40 -15.16
CA LYS A 68 22.57 1.01 -15.43
C LYS A 68 22.56 1.24 -16.94
N GLY A 69 21.73 2.17 -17.39
CA GLY A 69 21.66 2.60 -18.79
C GLY A 69 22.78 3.58 -19.16
N ALA A 70 22.96 3.78 -20.46
CA ALA A 70 23.92 4.76 -21.00
C ALA A 70 23.58 6.21 -20.60
N ASP A 71 22.32 6.49 -20.28
CA ASP A 71 21.81 7.76 -19.77
C ASP A 71 22.08 7.99 -18.26
N GLY A 72 22.75 7.02 -17.62
CA GLY A 72 23.07 7.06 -16.19
C GLY A 72 21.95 6.60 -15.25
N LYS A 73 20.74 6.35 -15.75
CA LYS A 73 19.60 5.87 -14.97
C LYS A 73 19.67 4.35 -14.74
N TYR A 74 18.88 3.88 -13.80
CA TYR A 74 18.81 2.45 -13.48
C TYR A 74 17.44 1.92 -13.88
N GLN A 75 17.43 0.94 -14.79
CA GLN A 75 16.23 0.17 -15.09
C GLN A 75 16.12 -0.94 -14.06
N VAL A 76 15.10 -0.88 -13.23
CA VAL A 76 14.85 -1.82 -12.13
C VAL A 76 13.78 -2.80 -12.56
N THR A 77 13.99 -4.09 -12.24
CA THR A 77 12.98 -5.13 -12.40
C THR A 77 12.82 -5.82 -11.05
N VAL A 78 11.59 -5.94 -10.57
CA VAL A 78 11.24 -6.57 -9.29
C VAL A 78 10.16 -7.62 -9.50
N GLU A 79 10.36 -8.81 -8.95
CA GLU A 79 9.37 -9.87 -8.87
C GLU A 79 8.75 -9.84 -7.48
N THR A 80 7.41 -9.84 -7.44
CA THR A 80 6.65 -9.75 -6.19
C THR A 80 5.63 -10.87 -6.09
N GLU A 81 5.26 -11.21 -4.88
CA GLU A 81 4.17 -12.10 -4.57
C GLU A 81 3.31 -11.47 -3.47
N ALA A 82 1.98 -11.50 -3.65
CA ALA A 82 1.02 -11.02 -2.67
C ALA A 82 -0.01 -12.11 -2.40
N ARG A 83 -0.40 -12.27 -1.13
CA ARG A 83 -1.51 -13.10 -0.69
C ARG A 83 -2.38 -12.27 0.25
N LYS A 84 -3.68 -12.46 0.17
CA LYS A 84 -4.67 -11.76 0.97
C LYS A 84 -5.50 -12.75 1.78
N PHE A 85 -5.81 -12.39 3.01
CA PHE A 85 -6.56 -13.23 3.93
C PHE A 85 -7.64 -12.41 4.60
N LYS A 86 -8.77 -13.06 4.87
CA LYS A 86 -9.82 -12.55 5.73
C LYS A 86 -9.86 -13.41 6.98
N ALA A 87 -9.89 -12.77 8.15
CA ALA A 87 -10.02 -13.48 9.42
C ALA A 87 -11.41 -13.27 10.03
N ASP A 88 -11.93 -14.30 10.70
CA ASP A 88 -13.14 -14.21 11.52
C ASP A 88 -12.84 -13.69 12.93
N GLU A 89 -13.90 -13.52 13.74
CA GLU A 89 -13.79 -13.05 15.13
C GLU A 89 -12.97 -13.99 16.04
N LYS A 90 -12.76 -15.24 15.62
CA LYS A 90 -11.97 -16.24 16.35
C LYS A 90 -10.53 -16.31 15.85
N GLY A 91 -10.20 -15.54 14.83
CA GLY A 91 -8.87 -15.54 14.21
C GLY A 91 -8.65 -16.66 13.20
N ASN A 92 -9.71 -17.37 12.75
CA ASN A 92 -9.58 -18.30 11.66
C ASN A 92 -9.46 -17.53 10.35
N GLU A 93 -8.41 -17.82 9.58
CA GLU A 93 -8.10 -17.12 8.37
C GLU A 93 -8.51 -17.92 7.13
N THR A 94 -9.03 -17.22 6.15
CA THR A 94 -9.34 -17.76 4.82
C THR A 94 -8.61 -16.95 3.79
N GLU A 95 -7.82 -17.61 2.94
CA GLU A 95 -7.17 -16.97 1.81
C GLU A 95 -8.22 -16.58 0.75
N VAL A 96 -8.13 -15.36 0.27
CA VAL A 96 -9.02 -14.80 -0.75
C VAL A 96 -8.18 -14.31 -1.93
N PRO A 97 -8.76 -14.23 -3.14
CA PRO A 97 -8.05 -13.67 -4.29
C PRO A 97 -7.55 -12.25 -4.02
N VAL A 98 -6.35 -11.96 -4.54
CA VAL A 98 -5.84 -10.59 -4.59
C VAL A 98 -6.50 -9.88 -5.77
N ASP A 99 -7.17 -8.79 -5.51
CA ASP A 99 -7.75 -7.85 -6.48
C ASP A 99 -7.65 -6.45 -5.88
N ASP A 100 -6.41 -5.97 -5.73
CA ASP A 100 -6.11 -4.80 -4.91
C ASP A 100 -5.17 -3.84 -5.63
N TRP A 101 -5.32 -2.56 -5.30
CA TRP A 101 -4.34 -1.55 -5.66
C TRP A 101 -3.23 -1.52 -4.61
N ILE A 102 -2.04 -2.02 -4.98
CA ILE A 102 -0.87 -2.11 -4.10
C ILE A 102 0.24 -1.22 -4.67
N GLU A 103 1.06 -0.64 -3.80
CA GLU A 103 2.21 0.15 -4.26
C GLU A 103 3.42 -0.75 -4.49
N VAL A 104 4.14 -0.48 -5.57
CA VAL A 104 5.47 -1.04 -5.84
C VAL A 104 6.48 0.08 -5.94
N GLY A 105 7.74 -0.20 -5.60
CA GLY A 105 8.72 0.88 -5.65
C GLY A 105 10.14 0.48 -5.31
N ALA A 106 11.00 1.49 -5.30
CA ALA A 106 12.40 1.39 -4.92
C ALA A 106 12.81 2.52 -3.98
N LEU A 107 13.67 2.18 -3.04
CA LEU A 107 14.22 3.08 -2.04
C LEU A 107 15.76 3.14 -2.16
N ALA A 108 16.31 4.30 -1.87
CA ALA A 108 17.74 4.45 -1.60
C ALA A 108 18.09 3.86 -0.22
N ALA A 109 19.36 3.68 0.06
CA ALA A 109 19.82 3.32 1.40
C ALA A 109 19.33 4.32 2.46
N PRO A 110 18.85 3.86 3.61
CA PRO A 110 18.36 4.76 4.65
C PRO A 110 19.52 5.55 5.29
N GLU A 111 19.27 6.80 5.57
CA GLU A 111 20.19 7.61 6.40
C GLU A 111 20.22 7.07 7.83
N LYS A 112 21.33 7.35 8.54
CA LYS A 112 21.50 6.91 9.92
C LYS A 112 20.31 7.32 10.80
N GLY A 113 19.66 6.33 11.42
CA GLY A 113 18.52 6.53 12.32
C GLY A 113 17.16 6.67 11.62
N LYS A 114 17.11 6.59 10.30
CA LYS A 114 15.82 6.54 9.56
C LYS A 114 15.45 5.10 9.25
N ARG A 115 14.16 4.79 9.31
CA ARG A 115 13.61 3.47 8.96
C ARG A 115 13.62 3.23 7.45
N PHE A 116 13.30 4.26 6.66
CA PHE A 116 13.22 4.19 5.20
C PHE A 116 14.25 5.13 4.57
N GLY A 117 14.81 4.70 3.46
CA GLY A 117 15.59 5.54 2.57
C GLY A 117 14.69 6.49 1.74
N LYS A 118 15.34 7.35 0.96
CA LYS A 118 14.65 8.22 0.01
C LYS A 118 13.85 7.35 -0.98
N VAL A 119 12.60 7.70 -1.23
CA VAL A 119 11.77 7.07 -2.27
C VAL A 119 12.32 7.49 -3.64
N LEU A 120 12.82 6.54 -4.41
CA LEU A 120 13.34 6.75 -5.75
C LEU A 120 12.27 6.51 -6.81
N HIS A 121 11.40 5.54 -6.56
CA HIS A 121 10.23 5.26 -7.37
C HIS A 121 9.12 4.72 -6.48
N ARG A 122 7.88 5.12 -6.76
CA ARG A 122 6.67 4.58 -6.14
C ARG A 122 5.50 4.75 -7.08
N GLU A 123 4.89 3.66 -7.45
CA GLU A 123 3.69 3.66 -8.26
C GLU A 123 2.66 2.69 -7.71
N ARG A 124 1.40 2.96 -8.01
CA ARG A 124 0.28 2.11 -7.63
C ARG A 124 -0.10 1.24 -8.81
N VAL A 125 -0.12 -0.07 -8.57
CA VAL A 125 -0.45 -1.09 -9.56
C VAL A 125 -1.71 -1.83 -9.14
N HIS A 126 -2.54 -2.21 -10.10
CA HIS A 126 -3.69 -3.08 -9.86
C HIS A 126 -3.22 -4.53 -9.96
N MET A 127 -3.14 -5.19 -8.83
CA MET A 127 -2.71 -6.58 -8.74
C MET A 127 -3.94 -7.49 -8.65
N ILE A 128 -4.18 -8.27 -9.70
CA ILE A 128 -5.29 -9.23 -9.81
C ILE A 128 -4.82 -10.69 -9.74
N THR A 129 -3.53 -10.91 -9.61
CA THR A 129 -2.91 -12.22 -9.39
C THR A 129 -1.90 -12.10 -8.26
N GLY A 130 -1.67 -13.19 -7.53
CA GLY A 130 -0.72 -13.19 -6.41
C GLY A 130 0.74 -12.99 -6.81
N LYS A 131 1.11 -13.11 -8.09
CA LYS A 131 2.49 -12.97 -8.59
C LYS A 131 2.55 -12.00 -9.74
N ALA A 132 3.54 -11.09 -9.70
CA ALA A 132 3.75 -10.12 -10.77
C ALA A 132 5.21 -9.68 -10.85
N THR A 133 5.60 -9.23 -12.05
CA THR A 133 6.90 -8.62 -12.31
C THR A 133 6.66 -7.18 -12.77
N TYR A 134 7.35 -6.24 -12.14
CA TYR A 134 7.29 -4.82 -12.45
C TYR A 134 8.63 -4.30 -12.91
N SER A 135 8.62 -3.36 -13.85
CA SER A 135 9.83 -2.71 -14.34
C SER A 135 9.62 -1.20 -14.39
N PHE A 136 10.55 -0.47 -13.82
CA PHE A 136 10.53 1.00 -13.78
C PHE A 136 11.95 1.55 -13.78
N THR A 137 12.07 2.87 -13.90
CA THR A 137 13.38 3.53 -13.96
C THR A 137 13.57 4.43 -12.75
N THR A 138 14.80 4.47 -12.21
CA THR A 138 15.23 5.40 -11.17
C THR A 138 16.43 6.23 -11.62
N ASP A 139 16.50 7.49 -11.20
CA ASP A 139 17.64 8.37 -11.51
C ASP A 139 18.87 8.06 -10.65
N GLU A 140 18.65 7.50 -9.45
CA GLU A 140 19.69 7.13 -8.50
C GLU A 140 19.75 5.61 -8.36
N LYS A 141 20.91 5.10 -7.90
CA LYS A 141 21.08 3.67 -7.61
C LYS A 141 20.13 3.25 -6.50
N PRO A 142 19.21 2.29 -6.74
CA PRO A 142 18.36 1.75 -5.70
C PRO A 142 19.13 0.81 -4.78
N ASP A 143 18.80 0.85 -3.50
CA ASP A 143 19.27 -0.10 -2.47
C ASP A 143 18.31 -1.27 -2.34
N LYS A 144 17.00 -0.97 -2.21
CA LYS A 144 15.93 -1.96 -2.12
C LYS A 144 14.81 -1.66 -3.10
N ALA A 145 14.16 -2.72 -3.60
CA ALA A 145 12.94 -2.62 -4.38
C ALA A 145 11.94 -3.72 -3.97
N GLY A 146 10.65 -3.47 -4.13
CA GLY A 146 9.63 -4.43 -3.73
C GLY A 146 8.21 -3.91 -3.80
N ILE A 147 7.38 -4.52 -2.98
CA ILE A 147 5.94 -4.28 -2.82
C ILE A 147 5.67 -3.61 -1.49
N ASP A 148 4.66 -2.72 -1.45
CA ASP A 148 4.29 -1.92 -0.28
C ASP A 148 5.51 -1.29 0.44
N PRO A 149 6.32 -0.48 -0.28
CA PRO A 149 7.63 -0.02 0.19
C PRO A 149 7.59 0.84 1.45
N LEU A 150 6.43 1.38 1.82
CA LEU A 150 6.24 2.19 3.02
C LEU A 150 5.41 1.49 4.11
N LEU A 151 5.09 0.21 3.92
CA LEU A 151 4.37 -0.64 4.87
C LEU A 151 3.00 -0.04 5.25
N LEU A 152 2.18 0.26 4.25
CA LEU A 152 0.85 0.85 4.43
C LEU A 152 -0.25 -0.21 4.62
N LEU A 153 0.03 -1.46 4.27
CA LEU A 153 -0.86 -2.60 4.45
C LEU A 153 -0.57 -3.32 5.77
N ILE A 154 -1.56 -4.04 6.29
CA ILE A 154 -1.38 -4.90 7.46
C ILE A 154 -0.78 -6.21 6.98
N ASP A 155 0.54 -6.27 6.96
CA ASP A 155 1.31 -7.42 6.53
C ASP A 155 1.85 -8.21 7.72
N ARG A 156 1.84 -9.55 7.60
CA ARG A 156 2.34 -10.46 8.65
C ARG A 156 3.85 -10.44 8.80
N VAL A 157 4.56 -10.27 7.68
CA VAL A 157 6.04 -10.29 7.61
C VAL A 157 6.52 -9.10 6.80
N PRO A 158 6.34 -7.87 7.30
CA PRO A 158 6.62 -6.66 6.50
C PRO A 158 8.10 -6.48 6.11
N ASP A 159 9.01 -7.25 6.72
CA ASP A 159 10.44 -7.14 6.44
C ASP A 159 10.85 -7.79 5.11
N ASP A 160 10.03 -8.69 4.53
CA ASP A 160 10.28 -9.32 3.23
C ASP A 160 9.57 -8.61 2.05
N ASN A 161 8.87 -7.52 2.32
CA ASN A 161 8.25 -6.70 1.28
C ASN A 161 9.26 -6.03 0.36
N MET A 162 10.49 -5.85 0.83
CA MET A 162 11.57 -5.18 0.09
C MET A 162 12.85 -6.02 0.15
N VAL A 163 13.46 -6.28 -1.00
CA VAL A 163 14.73 -6.99 -1.11
C VAL A 163 15.83 -6.09 -1.66
N GLU A 164 17.09 -6.41 -1.36
CA GLU A 164 18.24 -5.73 -1.91
C GLU A 164 18.29 -5.84 -3.44
N VAL A 165 18.64 -4.74 -4.10
CA VAL A 165 18.73 -4.70 -5.56
C VAL A 165 20.11 -5.15 -6.02
N THR A 166 20.15 -6.23 -6.79
CA THR A 166 21.36 -6.69 -7.46
C THR A 166 21.59 -5.88 -8.74
N VAL A 167 22.67 -5.09 -8.78
CA VAL A 167 23.03 -4.34 -10.00
C VAL A 167 23.78 -5.26 -10.95
N GLN A 168 23.21 -5.42 -12.12
CA GLN A 168 23.82 -6.19 -13.22
C GLN A 168 24.77 -5.29 -14.05
N PRO A 169 25.85 -5.86 -14.59
CA PRO A 169 26.80 -5.12 -15.41
C PRO A 169 26.18 -4.61 -16.73
#